data_3b56465e6e9f8c4389ddfb01ff58391d
#
_entry.id   3b56465e6e9f8c4389ddfb01ff58391d
#
_cell.length_a   1.000
_cell.length_b   1.000
_cell.length_c   1.000
_cell.angle_alpha   90.00
_cell.angle_beta   90.00
_cell.angle_gamma   90.00
#
_symmetry.space_group_name_H-M   'P 1'
#
loop_
_entity.id
_entity.type
_entity.pdbx_description
1 polymer ?
#
loop_
_entity_poly.entity_id
_entity_poly.type
_entity_poly.pdbx_seq_one_letter_code
_entity_poly.pdbx_strand_id
1 'polypeptide(L)'
;MDENYSAMKNYQIAQGRGLQYMDIKDNKQVCVIGDYLNRVAFGGNGLGQTLKIGANKFRIVGVLAAKVSDPDMQQGSDDDCVYLPYTTAMRLSSQSMVSNYAAVMEDESRANEAKSAVESELQHQLGSDNGYYVYSASEWLEEMNKMINMVIVILTGIASISLLVGGIGIMNIMLVSVTERTREIGIRKALGAKERTILSQFVVEAATTSALGGVLGIALGYIVSMVANRLLPMFTSGTTVTVSPSFNSIAVAFGISVGIGVLFGYLPAKRAARLNPIEALRYD
;
A
#
# COMPACT_ATOMS: atom_id res chain seq x y z
N MET A 1 19.29 23.40 6.99
CA MET A 1 18.29 23.25 8.08
C MET A 1 18.63 24.22 9.20
N ASP A 2 17.69 24.48 10.14
CA ASP A 2 17.93 25.19 11.39
C ASP A 2 18.35 24.23 12.52
N GLU A 3 18.57 24.77 13.74
CA GLU A 3 18.97 23.99 14.92
C GLU A 3 17.90 23.05 15.45
N ASN A 4 16.62 23.35 15.20
CA ASN A 4 15.48 22.59 15.72
C ASN A 4 15.06 21.44 14.77
N TYR A 5 15.50 21.48 13.52
CA TYR A 5 15.05 20.54 12.48
C TYR A 5 15.33 19.07 12.85
N SER A 6 16.47 18.78 13.46
CA SER A 6 16.81 17.42 13.90
C SER A 6 15.84 16.91 14.98
N ALA A 7 15.46 17.77 15.91
CA ALA A 7 14.48 17.43 16.96
C ALA A 7 13.08 17.24 16.36
N MET A 8 12.65 18.13 15.46
CA MET A 8 11.37 18.03 14.76
C MET A 8 11.22 16.72 13.96
N LYS A 9 12.28 16.28 13.30
CA LYS A 9 12.30 15.04 12.49
C LYS A 9 12.65 13.80 13.29
N ASN A 10 12.80 13.94 14.62
CA ASN A 10 13.24 12.88 15.52
C ASN A 10 14.54 12.18 15.05
N TYR A 11 15.48 12.99 14.54
CA TYR A 11 16.80 12.49 14.18
C TYR A 11 17.67 12.38 15.42
N GLN A 12 18.08 11.17 15.73
CA GLN A 12 19.04 10.92 16.81
C GLN A 12 20.46 11.15 16.30
N ILE A 13 21.29 11.76 17.14
CA ILE A 13 22.70 11.98 16.85
C ILE A 13 23.50 10.81 17.43
N ALA A 14 24.15 10.03 16.57
CA ALA A 14 24.98 8.92 16.98
C ALA A 14 26.37 9.38 17.45
N GLN A 15 26.94 10.39 16.79
CA GLN A 15 28.26 10.92 17.12
C GLN A 15 28.28 12.44 16.98
N GLY A 16 28.98 13.13 17.87
CA GLY A 16 29.13 14.58 17.83
C GLY A 16 27.91 15.36 18.30
N ARG A 17 27.52 16.39 17.55
CA ARG A 17 26.40 17.29 17.86
C ARG A 17 25.60 17.68 16.62
N GLY A 18 24.36 18.12 16.83
CA GLY A 18 23.55 18.78 15.80
C GLY A 18 24.07 20.17 15.43
N LEU A 19 23.41 20.79 14.45
CA LEU A 19 23.62 22.18 14.15
C LEU A 19 23.14 23.04 15.32
N GLN A 20 23.85 24.11 15.58
CA GLN A 20 23.53 25.06 16.64
C GLN A 20 23.20 26.43 16.06
N TYR A 21 22.46 27.25 16.79
CA TYR A 21 22.12 28.61 16.42
C TYR A 21 23.35 29.44 15.95
N MET A 22 24.50 29.31 16.64
CA MET A 22 25.74 30.01 16.28
C MET A 22 26.35 29.54 14.96
N ASP A 23 26.06 28.30 14.53
CA ASP A 23 26.54 27.80 13.23
C ASP A 23 25.74 28.44 12.09
N ILE A 24 24.45 28.71 12.35
CA ILE A 24 23.53 29.36 11.43
C ILE A 24 23.81 30.86 11.34
N LYS A 25 23.90 31.52 12.50
CA LYS A 25 24.12 32.97 12.60
C LYS A 25 25.43 33.41 11.97
N ASP A 26 26.48 32.63 12.22
CA ASP A 26 27.84 32.94 11.74
C ASP A 26 28.12 32.37 10.34
N ASN A 27 27.15 31.74 9.70
CA ASN A 27 27.29 31.08 8.39
C ASN A 27 28.48 30.10 8.36
N LYS A 28 28.66 29.31 9.41
CA LYS A 28 29.80 28.40 9.52
C LYS A 28 29.75 27.30 8.46
N GLN A 29 30.93 26.93 7.98
CA GLN A 29 31.08 25.80 7.06
C GLN A 29 31.16 24.48 7.84
N VAL A 30 30.06 24.11 8.45
CA VAL A 30 29.86 22.85 9.18
C VAL A 30 28.72 22.05 8.58
N CYS A 31 28.75 20.73 8.76
CA CYS A 31 27.66 19.85 8.31
C CYS A 31 27.42 18.72 9.31
N VAL A 32 26.20 18.20 9.26
CA VAL A 32 25.80 16.93 9.88
C VAL A 32 25.50 15.96 8.75
N ILE A 33 26.00 14.73 8.84
CA ILE A 33 25.86 13.71 7.80
C ILE A 33 25.03 12.52 8.31
N GLY A 34 24.39 11.81 7.39
CA GLY A 34 23.71 10.56 7.68
C GLY A 34 24.68 9.38 7.86
N ASP A 35 24.18 8.30 8.44
CA ASP A 35 24.99 7.10 8.75
C ASP A 35 25.55 6.43 7.49
N TYR A 36 24.75 6.34 6.43
CA TYR A 36 25.20 5.75 5.16
C TYR A 36 26.43 6.48 4.60
N LEU A 37 26.33 7.80 4.50
CA LEU A 37 27.44 8.61 4.00
C LEU A 37 28.68 8.50 4.91
N ASN A 38 28.48 8.45 6.23
CA ASN A 38 29.56 8.25 7.20
C ASN A 38 30.29 6.92 6.96
N ARG A 39 29.55 5.83 6.73
CA ARG A 39 30.14 4.50 6.49
C ARG A 39 30.83 4.41 5.13
N VAL A 40 30.16 4.86 4.07
CA VAL A 40 30.65 4.69 2.69
C VAL A 40 31.81 5.64 2.37
N ALA A 41 31.70 6.91 2.75
CA ALA A 41 32.73 7.91 2.40
C ALA A 41 33.87 8.03 3.44
N PHE A 42 33.59 7.68 4.71
CA PHE A 42 34.53 7.92 5.81
C PHE A 42 34.85 6.67 6.64
N GLY A 43 34.37 5.49 6.22
CA GLY A 43 34.62 4.23 6.93
C GLY A 43 34.11 4.23 8.38
N GLY A 44 33.07 5.00 8.69
CA GLY A 44 32.48 5.13 10.02
C GLY A 44 33.13 6.20 10.93
N ASN A 45 34.20 6.86 10.50
CA ASN A 45 34.96 7.83 11.27
C ASN A 45 34.89 9.25 10.67
N GLY A 46 33.71 9.68 10.23
CA GLY A 46 33.53 10.99 9.58
C GLY A 46 33.55 12.18 10.53
N LEU A 47 33.30 11.99 11.82
CA LEU A 47 33.27 13.09 12.80
C LEU A 47 34.60 13.88 12.82
N GLY A 48 34.49 15.20 12.66
CA GLY A 48 35.65 16.09 12.65
C GLY A 48 36.38 16.14 11.33
N GLN A 49 36.11 15.25 10.38
CA GLN A 49 36.68 15.27 9.03
C GLN A 49 36.04 16.36 8.15
N THR A 50 36.58 16.53 6.96
CA THR A 50 36.13 17.55 6.01
C THR A 50 35.45 16.90 4.82
N LEU A 51 34.21 17.27 4.59
CA LEU A 51 33.41 16.91 3.39
C LEU A 51 33.55 18.05 2.36
N LYS A 52 33.85 17.71 1.13
CA LYS A 52 33.89 18.68 0.02
C LYS A 52 32.58 18.62 -0.76
N ILE A 53 31.91 19.75 -0.85
CA ILE A 53 30.68 19.92 -1.64
C ILE A 53 30.96 21.01 -2.69
N GLY A 54 31.07 20.61 -3.95
CA GLY A 54 31.51 21.51 -5.01
C GLY A 54 32.91 22.08 -4.74
N ALA A 55 33.00 23.41 -4.68
CA ALA A 55 34.25 24.12 -4.36
C ALA A 55 34.48 24.35 -2.85
N ASN A 56 33.48 24.08 -2.01
CA ASN A 56 33.52 24.42 -0.59
C ASN A 56 33.82 23.20 0.28
N LYS A 57 34.49 23.47 1.42
CA LYS A 57 34.84 22.45 2.41
C LYS A 57 34.02 22.66 3.67
N PHE A 58 33.41 21.56 4.18
CA PHE A 58 32.56 21.55 5.37
C PHE A 58 33.16 20.63 6.41
N ARG A 59 33.26 21.07 7.64
CA ARG A 59 33.67 20.24 8.77
C ARG A 59 32.45 19.45 9.28
N ILE A 60 32.59 18.13 9.38
CA ILE A 60 31.56 17.26 9.93
C ILE A 60 31.55 17.44 11.46
N VAL A 61 30.43 17.95 12.01
CA VAL A 61 30.25 18.20 13.45
C VAL A 61 29.34 17.18 14.10
N GLY A 62 28.61 16.41 13.31
CA GLY A 62 27.75 15.34 13.80
C GLY A 62 27.43 14.31 12.75
N VAL A 63 27.10 13.12 13.22
CA VAL A 63 26.65 11.98 12.43
C VAL A 63 25.30 11.54 13.01
N LEU A 64 24.31 11.38 12.16
CA LEU A 64 22.98 10.89 12.54
C LEU A 64 23.02 9.38 12.75
N ALA A 65 22.17 8.89 13.62
CA ALA A 65 21.92 7.45 13.75
C ALA A 65 21.17 6.92 12.53
N ALA A 66 21.46 5.67 12.16
CA ALA A 66 20.75 5.01 11.07
C ALA A 66 19.25 4.92 11.37
N LYS A 67 18.42 5.32 10.41
CA LYS A 67 16.98 5.17 10.41
C LYS A 67 16.54 3.89 9.70
N VAL A 68 17.22 3.56 8.59
CA VAL A 68 16.97 2.39 7.79
C VAL A 68 17.83 1.24 8.31
N SER A 69 17.17 0.17 8.76
CA SER A 69 17.86 -0.98 9.37
C SER A 69 18.64 -1.82 8.36
N ASP A 70 18.25 -1.79 7.08
CA ASP A 70 18.89 -2.56 6.02
C ASP A 70 20.00 -1.73 5.34
N PRO A 71 21.27 -2.15 5.45
CA PRO A 71 22.39 -1.41 4.86
C PRO A 71 22.30 -1.23 3.35
N ASP A 72 21.73 -2.20 2.62
CA ASP A 72 21.61 -2.16 1.16
C ASP A 72 20.55 -1.17 0.68
N MET A 73 19.65 -0.76 1.57
CA MET A 73 18.56 0.18 1.27
C MET A 73 18.82 1.61 1.76
N GLN A 74 19.96 1.88 2.34
CA GLN A 74 20.30 3.20 2.87
C GLN A 74 20.70 4.19 1.78
N GLN A 75 21.17 3.73 0.62
CA GLN A 75 21.50 4.60 -0.51
C GLN A 75 20.25 5.31 -1.04
N GLY A 76 20.27 6.63 -1.08
CA GLY A 76 19.13 7.46 -1.50
C GLY A 76 18.02 7.60 -0.45
N SER A 77 18.21 7.06 0.76
CA SER A 77 17.29 7.20 1.89
C SER A 77 17.62 8.44 2.75
N ASP A 78 16.88 8.59 3.85
CA ASP A 78 17.15 9.61 4.88
C ASP A 78 18.55 9.47 5.52
N ASP A 79 19.19 8.31 5.39
CA ASP A 79 20.54 8.05 5.90
C ASP A 79 21.64 8.47 4.90
N ASP A 80 21.29 8.70 3.63
CA ASP A 80 22.18 9.22 2.58
C ASP A 80 21.99 10.73 2.40
N CYS A 81 22.29 11.49 3.43
CA CYS A 81 22.02 12.92 3.44
C CYS A 81 23.15 13.75 4.06
N VAL A 82 23.19 15.03 3.69
CA VAL A 82 24.04 16.06 4.27
C VAL A 82 23.18 17.24 4.69
N TYR A 83 23.25 17.60 5.94
CA TYR A 83 22.54 18.76 6.49
C TYR A 83 23.52 19.91 6.72
N LEU A 84 23.21 21.05 6.11
CA LEU A 84 23.97 22.29 6.23
C LEU A 84 23.12 23.34 6.97
N PRO A 85 23.72 24.34 7.64
CA PRO A 85 23.01 25.54 8.07
C PRO A 85 22.31 26.16 6.86
N TYR A 86 21.03 26.52 7.00
CA TYR A 86 20.26 27.06 5.88
C TYR A 86 20.89 28.33 5.30
N THR A 87 21.45 29.18 6.16
CA THR A 87 22.12 30.43 5.75
C THR A 87 23.33 30.14 4.86
N THR A 88 24.10 29.10 5.19
CA THR A 88 25.23 28.64 4.39
C THR A 88 24.78 28.00 3.07
N ALA A 89 23.71 27.21 3.11
CA ALA A 89 23.12 26.58 1.92
C ALA A 89 22.59 27.64 0.93
N MET A 90 21.91 28.69 1.42
CA MET A 90 21.44 29.80 0.59
C MET A 90 22.59 30.52 -0.13
N ARG A 91 23.71 30.74 0.55
CA ARG A 91 24.92 31.33 -0.07
C ARG A 91 25.54 30.44 -1.15
N LEU A 92 25.50 29.11 -0.95
CA LEU A 92 26.02 28.16 -1.94
C LEU A 92 25.16 28.09 -3.19
N SER A 93 23.84 28.13 -3.02
CA SER A 93 22.87 28.04 -4.12
C SER A 93 22.55 29.39 -4.77
N SER A 94 23.15 30.48 -4.26
CA SER A 94 22.82 31.85 -4.66
C SER A 94 21.34 32.19 -4.54
N GLN A 95 20.63 31.53 -3.61
CA GLN A 95 19.23 31.79 -3.31
C GLN A 95 19.13 32.88 -2.25
N SER A 96 18.20 33.82 -2.46
CA SER A 96 17.94 34.94 -1.53
C SER A 96 16.85 34.64 -0.52
N MET A 97 16.08 33.55 -0.69
CA MET A 97 14.92 33.23 0.15
C MET A 97 14.92 31.74 0.55
N VAL A 98 14.35 31.47 1.70
CA VAL A 98 14.03 30.13 2.14
C VAL A 98 12.74 29.70 1.47
N SER A 99 12.76 28.56 0.75
CA SER A 99 11.63 28.08 -0.03
C SER A 99 10.66 27.21 0.77
N ASN A 100 11.13 26.58 1.85
CA ASN A 100 10.31 25.65 2.64
C ASN A 100 10.49 25.89 4.13
N TYR A 101 9.37 25.95 4.82
CA TYR A 101 9.29 25.99 6.28
C TYR A 101 8.55 24.75 6.76
N ALA A 102 9.02 24.14 7.83
CA ALA A 102 8.34 23.04 8.48
C ALA A 102 8.02 23.41 9.92
N ALA A 103 6.78 23.13 10.34
CA ALA A 103 6.33 23.30 11.71
C ALA A 103 5.77 21.96 12.21
N VAL A 104 5.91 21.71 13.53
CA VAL A 104 5.33 20.55 14.19
C VAL A 104 4.25 21.02 15.15
N MET A 105 3.13 20.32 15.13
CA MET A 105 2.02 20.56 16.06
C MET A 105 2.07 19.53 17.17
N GLU A 106 1.64 19.93 18.36
CA GLU A 106 1.51 19.04 19.53
C GLU A 106 0.27 18.13 19.43
N ASP A 107 -0.79 18.61 18.76
CA ASP A 107 -2.07 17.92 18.67
C ASP A 107 -2.53 17.81 17.20
N GLU A 108 -2.53 16.60 16.67
CA GLU A 108 -2.95 16.28 15.31
C GLU A 108 -4.44 16.61 15.07
N SER A 109 -5.28 16.52 16.11
CA SER A 109 -6.72 16.80 15.99
C SER A 109 -7.02 18.25 15.60
N ARG A 110 -6.08 19.16 15.85
CA ARG A 110 -6.17 20.59 15.55
C ARG A 110 -5.43 21.00 14.26
N ALA A 111 -5.05 20.05 13.43
CA ALA A 111 -4.26 20.31 12.22
C ALA A 111 -4.91 21.34 11.29
N ASN A 112 -6.22 21.24 11.09
CA ASN A 112 -6.98 22.17 10.23
C ASN A 112 -7.04 23.59 10.81
N GLU A 113 -7.19 23.72 12.12
CA GLU A 113 -7.18 25.04 12.79
C GLU A 113 -5.80 25.68 12.69
N ALA A 114 -4.73 24.92 12.94
CA ALA A 114 -3.36 25.40 12.84
C ALA A 114 -3.02 25.81 11.39
N LYS A 115 -3.43 25.00 10.41
CA LYS A 115 -3.27 25.34 8.99
C LYS A 115 -3.95 26.65 8.65
N SER A 116 -5.22 26.81 9.00
CA SER A 116 -6.00 28.04 8.74
C SER A 116 -5.37 29.26 9.41
N ALA A 117 -4.84 29.10 10.62
CA ALA A 117 -4.15 30.18 11.34
C ALA A 117 -2.85 30.60 10.60
N VAL A 118 -2.05 29.63 10.14
CA VAL A 118 -0.84 29.91 9.37
C VAL A 118 -1.17 30.55 8.02
N GLU A 119 -2.18 30.05 7.31
CA GLU A 119 -2.63 30.65 6.04
C GLU A 119 -3.11 32.08 6.22
N SER A 120 -3.89 32.35 7.27
CA SER A 120 -4.37 33.69 7.60
C SER A 120 -3.21 34.65 7.89
N GLU A 121 -2.21 34.20 8.65
CA GLU A 121 -1.03 35.02 8.95
C GLU A 121 -0.19 35.30 7.70
N LEU A 122 0.03 34.26 6.87
CA LEU A 122 0.75 34.42 5.61
C LEU A 122 0.03 35.33 4.64
N GLN A 123 -1.30 35.24 4.57
CA GLN A 123 -2.12 36.13 3.77
C GLN A 123 -2.04 37.58 4.25
N HIS A 124 -2.01 37.80 5.57
CA HIS A 124 -1.86 39.12 6.14
C HIS A 124 -0.49 39.74 5.84
N GLN A 125 0.58 38.96 5.89
CA GLN A 125 1.94 39.47 5.70
C GLN A 125 2.36 39.56 4.23
N LEU A 126 1.95 38.61 3.39
CA LEU A 126 2.40 38.48 2.00
C LEU A 126 1.38 38.96 0.98
N GLY A 127 0.12 39.13 1.39
CA GLY A 127 -1.01 39.49 0.49
C GLY A 127 -1.62 38.25 -0.19
N SER A 128 -2.75 38.46 -0.89
CA SER A 128 -3.59 37.37 -1.40
C SER A 128 -3.06 36.66 -2.67
N ASP A 129 -2.03 37.17 -3.32
CA ASP A 129 -1.62 36.78 -4.67
C ASP A 129 -0.30 36.01 -4.67
N ASN A 130 -0.01 35.31 -3.60
CA ASN A 130 1.34 34.84 -3.36
C ASN A 130 1.45 33.34 -3.50
N GLY A 131 2.45 32.91 -4.25
CA GLY A 131 2.82 31.53 -4.49
C GLY A 131 3.33 30.81 -3.24
N TYR A 132 2.57 30.80 -2.15
CA TYR A 132 2.82 29.90 -1.02
C TYR A 132 1.74 28.83 -0.95
N TYR A 133 2.12 27.69 -0.46
CA TYR A 133 1.22 26.57 -0.19
C TYR A 133 1.47 26.07 1.22
N VAL A 134 0.41 25.89 1.99
CA VAL A 134 0.46 25.28 3.32
C VAL A 134 -0.08 23.87 3.23
N TYR A 135 0.75 22.88 3.52
CA TYR A 135 0.36 21.48 3.54
C TYR A 135 0.35 20.97 4.97
N SER A 136 -0.69 20.27 5.33
CA SER A 136 -0.67 19.39 6.50
C SER A 136 -0.28 17.99 6.06
N ALA A 137 0.58 17.32 6.84
CA ALA A 137 0.93 15.92 6.59
C ALA A 137 -0.31 15.01 6.63
N SER A 138 -1.28 15.32 7.49
CA SER A 138 -2.56 14.60 7.57
C SER A 138 -3.41 14.77 6.31
N GLU A 139 -3.48 15.95 5.71
CA GLU A 139 -4.18 16.16 4.44
C GLU A 139 -3.56 15.35 3.31
N TRP A 140 -2.24 15.33 3.24
CA TRP A 140 -1.53 14.56 2.23
C TRP A 140 -1.78 13.06 2.37
N LEU A 141 -1.79 12.55 3.60
CA LEU A 141 -2.15 11.16 3.91
C LEU A 141 -3.61 10.87 3.55
N GLU A 142 -4.53 11.82 3.81
CA GLU A 142 -5.93 11.68 3.45
C GLU A 142 -6.13 11.62 1.92
N GLU A 143 -5.45 12.49 1.17
CA GLU A 143 -5.49 12.45 -0.30
C GLU A 143 -4.89 11.16 -0.86
N MET A 144 -3.77 10.68 -0.31
CA MET A 144 -3.22 9.38 -0.68
C MET A 144 -4.21 8.24 -0.40
N ASN A 145 -4.86 8.26 0.76
CA ASN A 145 -5.85 7.25 1.11
C ASN A 145 -7.07 7.30 0.17
N LYS A 146 -7.51 8.49 -0.24
CA LYS A 146 -8.57 8.65 -1.25
C LYS A 146 -8.16 8.04 -2.59
N MET A 147 -6.91 8.29 -3.02
CA MET A 147 -6.38 7.72 -4.26
C MET A 147 -6.28 6.19 -4.18
N ILE A 148 -5.77 5.64 -3.08
CA ILE A 148 -5.70 4.20 -2.84
C ILE A 148 -7.09 3.58 -2.85
N ASN A 149 -8.06 4.19 -2.16
CA ASN A 149 -9.44 3.73 -2.13
C ASN A 149 -10.09 3.74 -3.51
N MET A 150 -9.82 4.76 -4.34
CA MET A 150 -10.29 4.79 -5.73
C MET A 150 -9.75 3.59 -6.53
N VAL A 151 -8.47 3.29 -6.42
CA VAL A 151 -7.86 2.12 -7.08
C VAL A 151 -8.49 0.82 -6.58
N ILE A 152 -8.69 0.69 -5.27
CA ILE A 152 -9.35 -0.50 -4.67
C ILE A 152 -10.77 -0.66 -5.22
N VAL A 153 -11.55 0.41 -5.32
CA VAL A 153 -12.93 0.37 -5.87
C VAL A 153 -12.92 -0.09 -7.33
N ILE A 154 -12.02 0.44 -8.16
CA ILE A 154 -11.89 0.02 -9.57
C ILE A 154 -11.51 -1.46 -9.67
N LEU A 155 -10.49 -1.90 -8.93
CA LEU A 155 -10.05 -3.30 -8.94
C LEU A 155 -11.15 -4.24 -8.43
N THR A 156 -11.87 -3.84 -7.38
CA THR A 156 -13.02 -4.60 -6.85
C THR A 156 -14.14 -4.68 -7.88
N GLY A 157 -14.40 -3.61 -8.62
CA GLY A 157 -15.35 -3.61 -9.73
C GLY A 157 -14.98 -4.62 -10.82
N ILE A 158 -13.74 -4.62 -11.26
CA ILE A 158 -13.22 -5.58 -12.27
C ILE A 158 -13.33 -7.02 -11.73
N ALA A 159 -12.92 -7.25 -10.48
CA ALA A 159 -13.01 -8.56 -9.85
C ALA A 159 -14.47 -9.05 -9.74
N SER A 160 -15.40 -8.16 -9.40
CA SER A 160 -16.83 -8.47 -9.30
C SER A 160 -17.40 -8.91 -10.65
N ILE A 161 -17.06 -8.19 -11.72
CA ILE A 161 -17.49 -8.58 -13.09
C ILE A 161 -16.91 -9.95 -13.45
N SER A 162 -15.62 -10.18 -13.16
CA SER A 162 -14.97 -11.46 -13.43
C SER A 162 -15.63 -12.62 -12.67
N LEU A 163 -16.00 -12.40 -11.40
CA LEU A 163 -16.71 -13.37 -10.59
C LEU A 163 -18.12 -13.65 -11.12
N LEU A 164 -18.85 -12.63 -11.60
CA LEU A 164 -20.15 -12.81 -12.23
C LEU A 164 -20.05 -13.67 -13.50
N VAL A 165 -19.06 -13.38 -14.37
CA VAL A 165 -18.83 -14.17 -15.58
C VAL A 165 -18.48 -15.62 -15.22
N GLY A 166 -17.59 -15.82 -14.24
CA GLY A 166 -17.25 -17.15 -13.71
C GLY A 166 -18.48 -17.88 -13.15
N GLY A 167 -19.33 -17.18 -12.40
CA GLY A 167 -20.58 -17.71 -11.87
C GLY A 167 -21.57 -18.15 -12.99
N ILE A 168 -21.70 -17.36 -14.05
CA ILE A 168 -22.49 -17.74 -15.24
C ILE A 168 -21.89 -18.99 -15.91
N GLY A 169 -20.57 -19.09 -15.95
CA GLY A 169 -19.88 -20.29 -16.44
C GLY A 169 -20.25 -21.54 -15.63
N ILE A 170 -20.24 -21.46 -14.30
CA ILE A 170 -20.67 -22.54 -13.40
C ILE A 170 -22.14 -22.89 -13.68
N MET A 171 -23.02 -21.90 -13.78
CA MET A 171 -24.44 -22.10 -14.08
C MET A 171 -24.63 -22.85 -15.40
N ASN A 172 -23.92 -22.49 -16.46
CA ASN A 172 -24.02 -23.13 -17.77
C ASN A 172 -23.53 -24.59 -17.73
N ILE A 173 -22.39 -24.86 -17.08
CA ILE A 173 -21.90 -26.23 -16.91
C ILE A 173 -22.89 -27.07 -16.10
N MET A 174 -23.46 -26.52 -15.05
CA MET A 174 -24.46 -27.21 -14.25
C MET A 174 -25.75 -27.49 -15.01
N LEU A 175 -26.19 -26.56 -15.89
CA LEU A 175 -27.37 -26.78 -16.74
C LEU A 175 -27.14 -27.95 -17.70
N VAL A 176 -25.95 -28.02 -18.34
CA VAL A 176 -25.56 -29.14 -19.21
C VAL A 176 -25.52 -30.44 -18.41
N SER A 177 -24.87 -30.44 -17.24
CA SER A 177 -24.79 -31.62 -16.37
C SER A 177 -26.15 -32.12 -15.93
N VAL A 178 -27.10 -31.23 -15.62
CA VAL A 178 -28.49 -31.58 -15.28
C VAL A 178 -29.19 -32.21 -16.48
N THR A 179 -29.02 -31.66 -17.69
CA THR A 179 -29.68 -32.23 -18.90
C THR A 179 -29.11 -33.61 -19.23
N GLU A 180 -27.79 -33.78 -19.17
CA GLU A 180 -27.15 -35.11 -19.41
C GLU A 180 -27.58 -36.18 -18.38
N ARG A 181 -27.83 -35.77 -17.12
CA ARG A 181 -28.21 -36.66 -16.05
C ARG A 181 -29.76 -36.69 -15.81
N THR A 182 -30.57 -36.15 -16.72
CA THR A 182 -32.02 -36.03 -16.53
C THR A 182 -32.68 -37.39 -16.24
N ARG A 183 -32.32 -38.43 -16.99
CA ARG A 183 -32.84 -39.78 -16.80
C ARG A 183 -32.46 -40.39 -15.45
N GLU A 184 -31.21 -40.19 -15.00
CA GLU A 184 -30.75 -40.64 -13.68
C GLU A 184 -31.52 -39.97 -12.56
N ILE A 185 -31.76 -38.65 -12.67
CA ILE A 185 -32.56 -37.87 -11.73
C ILE A 185 -34.01 -38.41 -11.69
N GLY A 186 -34.56 -38.69 -12.87
CA GLY A 186 -35.88 -39.28 -13.01
C GLY A 186 -36.04 -40.64 -12.30
N ILE A 187 -35.05 -41.53 -12.44
CA ILE A 187 -34.99 -42.83 -11.76
C ILE A 187 -34.96 -42.63 -10.23
N ARG A 188 -34.07 -41.76 -9.73
CA ARG A 188 -33.95 -41.47 -8.29
C ARG A 188 -35.27 -40.94 -7.72
N LYS A 189 -35.96 -40.04 -8.45
CA LYS A 189 -37.27 -39.52 -8.04
C LYS A 189 -38.38 -40.59 -8.05
N ALA A 190 -38.37 -41.46 -9.06
CA ALA A 190 -39.31 -42.57 -9.14
C ALA A 190 -39.13 -43.57 -7.97
N LEU A 191 -37.92 -43.72 -7.46
CA LEU A 191 -37.58 -44.52 -6.27
C LEU A 191 -37.83 -43.76 -4.95
N GLY A 192 -38.41 -42.55 -4.98
CA GLY A 192 -38.83 -41.79 -3.79
C GLY A 192 -37.81 -40.79 -3.26
N ALA A 193 -36.80 -40.42 -4.03
CA ALA A 193 -35.86 -39.40 -3.60
C ALA A 193 -36.53 -38.03 -3.45
N LYS A 194 -36.31 -37.39 -2.29
CA LYS A 194 -36.87 -36.07 -1.97
C LYS A 194 -36.18 -35.01 -2.81
N GLU A 195 -36.91 -33.96 -3.22
CA GLU A 195 -36.36 -32.81 -3.94
C GLU A 195 -35.14 -32.18 -3.24
N ARG A 196 -35.17 -32.11 -1.91
CA ARG A 196 -34.07 -31.58 -1.10
C ARG A 196 -32.79 -32.37 -1.26
N THR A 197 -32.83 -33.68 -1.43
CA THR A 197 -31.67 -34.55 -1.61
C THR A 197 -31.02 -34.31 -2.96
N ILE A 198 -31.79 -34.16 -4.02
CA ILE A 198 -31.30 -33.83 -5.37
C ILE A 198 -30.71 -32.43 -5.38
N LEU A 199 -31.44 -31.46 -4.81
CA LEU A 199 -30.99 -30.08 -4.69
C LEU A 199 -29.61 -30.00 -3.96
N SER A 200 -29.49 -30.65 -2.80
CA SER A 200 -28.23 -30.60 -2.01
C SER A 200 -27.07 -31.24 -2.75
N GLN A 201 -27.29 -32.29 -3.52
CA GLN A 201 -26.24 -32.94 -4.32
C GLN A 201 -25.64 -31.97 -5.33
N PHE A 202 -26.45 -31.28 -6.13
CA PHE A 202 -25.98 -30.34 -7.15
C PHE A 202 -25.40 -29.06 -6.54
N VAL A 203 -25.96 -28.60 -5.40
CA VAL A 203 -25.39 -27.44 -4.68
C VAL A 203 -24.01 -27.77 -4.11
N VAL A 204 -23.81 -28.95 -3.56
CA VAL A 204 -22.49 -29.42 -3.08
C VAL A 204 -21.51 -29.56 -4.23
N GLU A 205 -21.95 -30.08 -5.40
CA GLU A 205 -21.12 -30.18 -6.60
C GLU A 205 -20.64 -28.79 -7.08
N ALA A 206 -21.52 -27.80 -7.11
CA ALA A 206 -21.15 -26.41 -7.44
C ALA A 206 -20.23 -25.79 -6.39
N ALA A 207 -20.49 -26.03 -5.11
CA ALA A 207 -19.66 -25.53 -4.02
C ALA A 207 -18.25 -26.13 -4.05
N THR A 208 -18.12 -27.44 -4.32
CA THR A 208 -16.81 -28.10 -4.42
C THR A 208 -16.00 -27.59 -5.61
N THR A 209 -16.63 -27.41 -6.77
CA THR A 209 -15.98 -26.84 -7.96
C THR A 209 -15.50 -25.42 -7.68
N SER A 210 -16.31 -24.59 -7.03
CA SER A 210 -15.93 -23.23 -6.65
C SER A 210 -14.83 -23.20 -5.58
N ALA A 211 -14.88 -24.12 -4.61
CA ALA A 211 -13.86 -24.25 -3.59
C ALA A 211 -12.50 -24.62 -4.19
N LEU A 212 -12.47 -25.57 -5.15
CA LEU A 212 -11.24 -25.92 -5.88
C LEU A 212 -10.70 -24.72 -6.66
N GLY A 213 -11.58 -23.99 -7.37
CA GLY A 213 -11.20 -22.74 -8.03
C GLY A 213 -10.64 -21.70 -7.06
N GLY A 214 -11.27 -21.55 -5.89
CA GLY A 214 -10.82 -20.65 -4.82
C GLY A 214 -9.45 -21.02 -4.27
N VAL A 215 -9.17 -22.30 -4.04
CA VAL A 215 -7.85 -22.78 -3.60
C VAL A 215 -6.78 -22.51 -4.66
N LEU A 216 -7.07 -22.77 -5.93
CA LEU A 216 -6.15 -22.45 -7.03
C LEU A 216 -5.91 -20.95 -7.15
N GLY A 217 -6.96 -20.13 -6.97
CA GLY A 217 -6.84 -18.68 -6.95
C GLY A 217 -5.95 -18.16 -5.82
N ILE A 218 -6.08 -18.74 -4.60
CA ILE A 218 -5.21 -18.43 -3.47
C ILE A 218 -3.75 -18.79 -3.78
N ALA A 219 -3.51 -19.98 -4.33
CA ALA A 219 -2.16 -20.42 -4.70
C ALA A 219 -1.53 -19.49 -5.73
N LEU A 220 -2.26 -19.10 -6.78
CA LEU A 220 -1.80 -18.11 -7.76
C LEU A 220 -1.56 -16.74 -7.13
N GLY A 221 -2.41 -16.28 -6.23
CA GLY A 221 -2.23 -15.02 -5.49
C GLY A 221 -0.92 -15.00 -4.68
N TYR A 222 -0.57 -16.10 -4.01
CA TYR A 222 0.71 -16.23 -3.32
C TYR A 222 1.90 -16.21 -4.27
N ILE A 223 1.80 -16.88 -5.42
CA ILE A 223 2.87 -16.88 -6.44
C ILE A 223 3.08 -15.46 -6.97
N VAL A 224 2.01 -14.74 -7.30
CA VAL A 224 2.08 -13.35 -7.77
C VAL A 224 2.69 -12.45 -6.69
N SER A 225 2.28 -12.61 -5.43
CA SER A 225 2.84 -11.87 -4.30
C SER A 225 4.35 -12.13 -4.12
N MET A 226 4.78 -13.39 -4.25
CA MET A 226 6.20 -13.75 -4.19
C MET A 226 7.02 -13.11 -5.32
N VAL A 227 6.49 -13.14 -6.53
CA VAL A 227 7.13 -12.50 -7.70
C VAL A 227 7.18 -10.99 -7.52
N ALA A 228 6.08 -10.38 -7.05
CA ALA A 228 6.03 -8.94 -6.77
C ALA A 228 7.09 -8.53 -5.73
N ASN A 229 7.23 -9.28 -4.64
CA ASN A 229 8.25 -9.01 -3.61
C ASN A 229 9.69 -9.14 -4.13
N ARG A 230 9.93 -9.90 -5.19
CA ARG A 230 11.25 -9.97 -5.83
C ARG A 230 11.51 -8.83 -6.82
N LEU A 231 10.46 -8.35 -7.49
CA LEU A 231 10.61 -7.34 -8.53
C LEU A 231 10.51 -5.91 -7.98
N LEU A 232 9.66 -5.67 -6.98
CA LEU A 232 9.45 -4.33 -6.41
C LEU A 232 10.73 -3.64 -5.94
N PRO A 233 11.67 -4.30 -5.24
CA PRO A 233 12.93 -3.66 -4.83
C PRO A 233 13.79 -3.18 -5.99
N MET A 234 13.62 -3.73 -7.20
CA MET A 234 14.36 -3.28 -8.38
C MET A 234 13.87 -1.91 -8.90
N PHE A 235 12.63 -1.54 -8.55
CA PHE A 235 11.99 -0.30 -8.99
C PHE A 235 11.86 0.75 -7.89
N THR A 236 11.96 0.34 -6.62
CA THR A 236 11.85 1.22 -5.46
C THR A 236 13.20 1.31 -4.75
N SER A 237 13.98 2.36 -5.06
CA SER A 237 15.22 2.63 -4.35
C SER A 237 14.89 3.07 -2.90
N GLY A 238 15.23 2.24 -1.92
CA GLY A 238 15.25 2.64 -0.50
C GLY A 238 14.02 2.33 0.35
N THR A 239 12.98 1.68 -0.18
CA THR A 239 11.83 1.25 0.65
C THR A 239 11.52 -0.23 0.45
N THR A 240 11.54 -1.02 1.53
CA THR A 240 11.04 -2.40 1.53
C THR A 240 9.52 -2.40 1.54
N VAL A 241 8.93 -2.51 0.36
CA VAL A 241 7.49 -2.78 0.27
C VAL A 241 7.30 -4.29 0.22
N THR A 242 6.80 -4.88 1.31
CA THR A 242 6.45 -6.30 1.34
C THR A 242 4.96 -6.47 1.06
N VAL A 243 4.63 -7.18 0.00
CA VAL A 243 3.26 -7.55 -0.35
C VAL A 243 2.98 -8.93 0.24
N SER A 244 2.16 -9.00 1.28
CA SER A 244 1.71 -10.29 1.83
C SER A 244 0.19 -10.30 2.00
N PRO A 245 -0.51 -11.30 1.44
CA PRO A 245 -1.95 -11.45 1.63
C PRO A 245 -2.27 -11.71 3.10
N SER A 246 -3.17 -10.94 3.69
CA SER A 246 -3.60 -11.19 5.07
C SER A 246 -4.56 -12.39 5.12
N PHE A 247 -4.54 -13.12 6.24
CA PHE A 247 -5.45 -14.26 6.45
C PHE A 247 -6.92 -13.86 6.30
N ASN A 248 -7.31 -12.70 6.81
CA ASN A 248 -8.68 -12.20 6.68
C ASN A 248 -9.08 -11.96 5.22
N SER A 249 -8.19 -11.36 4.42
CA SER A 249 -8.45 -11.13 2.99
C SER A 249 -8.62 -12.44 2.24
N ILE A 250 -7.80 -13.45 2.54
CA ILE A 250 -7.90 -14.78 1.95
C ILE A 250 -9.22 -15.44 2.32
N ALA A 251 -9.61 -15.42 3.61
CA ALA A 251 -10.84 -16.02 4.08
C ALA A 251 -12.09 -15.38 3.46
N VAL A 252 -12.09 -14.05 3.35
CA VAL A 252 -13.20 -13.30 2.71
C VAL A 252 -13.26 -13.63 1.21
N ALA A 253 -12.15 -13.60 0.50
CA ALA A 253 -12.11 -13.90 -0.93
C ALA A 253 -12.56 -15.33 -1.23
N PHE A 254 -12.11 -16.31 -0.44
CA PHE A 254 -12.54 -17.70 -0.54
C PHE A 254 -14.03 -17.85 -0.26
N GLY A 255 -14.54 -17.23 0.81
CA GLY A 255 -15.97 -17.24 1.15
C GLY A 255 -16.84 -16.64 0.05
N ILE A 256 -16.43 -15.54 -0.56
CA ILE A 256 -17.14 -14.92 -1.69
C ILE A 256 -17.12 -15.86 -2.90
N SER A 257 -15.97 -16.48 -3.23
CA SER A 257 -15.85 -17.42 -4.35
C SER A 257 -16.79 -18.59 -4.21
N VAL A 258 -16.80 -19.25 -3.05
CA VAL A 258 -17.71 -20.38 -2.77
C VAL A 258 -19.17 -19.92 -2.74
N GLY A 259 -19.46 -18.75 -2.14
CA GLY A 259 -20.80 -18.18 -2.08
C GLY A 259 -21.38 -17.92 -3.47
N ILE A 260 -20.59 -17.39 -4.40
CA ILE A 260 -20.99 -17.18 -5.79
C ILE A 260 -21.25 -18.51 -6.49
N GLY A 261 -20.38 -19.50 -6.31
CA GLY A 261 -20.59 -20.84 -6.86
C GLY A 261 -21.89 -21.48 -6.39
N VAL A 262 -22.18 -21.38 -5.10
CA VAL A 262 -23.46 -21.86 -4.53
C VAL A 262 -24.63 -21.08 -5.12
N LEU A 263 -24.54 -19.76 -5.22
CA LEU A 263 -25.61 -18.90 -5.74
C LEU A 263 -25.97 -19.27 -7.20
N PHE A 264 -24.96 -19.35 -8.06
CA PHE A 264 -25.17 -19.67 -9.48
C PHE A 264 -25.46 -21.15 -9.72
N GLY A 265 -24.99 -22.06 -8.86
CA GLY A 265 -25.33 -23.49 -8.90
C GLY A 265 -26.74 -23.81 -8.37
N TYR A 266 -27.31 -22.95 -7.52
CA TYR A 266 -28.61 -23.16 -6.92
C TYR A 266 -29.75 -23.17 -7.96
N LEU A 267 -29.73 -22.27 -8.94
CA LEU A 267 -30.79 -22.16 -9.97
C LEU A 267 -30.93 -23.45 -10.80
N PRO A 268 -29.85 -23.98 -11.42
CA PRO A 268 -29.92 -25.26 -12.15
C PRO A 268 -30.25 -26.44 -11.20
N ALA A 269 -29.70 -26.47 -10.01
CA ALA A 269 -29.98 -27.50 -9.02
C ALA A 269 -31.48 -27.53 -8.64
N LYS A 270 -32.11 -26.37 -8.48
CA LYS A 270 -33.56 -26.28 -8.22
C LYS A 270 -34.41 -26.76 -9.40
N ARG A 271 -33.95 -26.48 -10.66
CA ARG A 271 -34.65 -27.03 -11.84
C ARG A 271 -34.53 -28.56 -11.87
N ALA A 272 -33.34 -29.13 -11.65
CA ALA A 272 -33.16 -30.58 -11.55
C ALA A 272 -34.03 -31.21 -10.48
N ALA A 273 -34.12 -30.62 -9.30
CA ALA A 273 -34.94 -31.11 -8.18
C ALA A 273 -36.43 -31.09 -8.49
N ARG A 274 -36.93 -30.26 -9.38
CA ARG A 274 -38.35 -30.13 -9.76
C ARG A 274 -38.75 -30.89 -11.02
N LEU A 275 -37.84 -31.63 -11.66
CA LEU A 275 -38.14 -32.44 -12.84
C LEU A 275 -39.25 -33.46 -12.52
N ASN A 276 -40.20 -33.59 -13.44
CA ASN A 276 -41.24 -34.63 -13.35
C ASN A 276 -40.63 -36.00 -13.69
N PRO A 277 -40.73 -37.03 -12.82
CA PRO A 277 -40.16 -38.35 -13.10
C PRO A 277 -40.58 -38.98 -14.41
N ILE A 278 -41.86 -38.77 -14.80
CA ILE A 278 -42.44 -39.37 -16.02
C ILE A 278 -41.81 -38.72 -17.26
N GLU A 279 -41.62 -37.39 -17.27
CA GLU A 279 -40.99 -36.65 -18.36
C GLU A 279 -39.50 -36.95 -18.44
N ALA A 280 -38.81 -37.02 -17.28
CA ALA A 280 -37.40 -37.30 -17.20
C ALA A 280 -37.04 -38.72 -17.72
N LEU A 281 -37.91 -39.70 -17.58
CA LEU A 281 -37.71 -41.07 -18.08
C LEU A 281 -37.99 -41.23 -19.58
N ARG A 282 -38.70 -40.24 -20.20
CA ARG A 282 -38.96 -40.21 -21.66
C ARG A 282 -37.94 -39.39 -22.44
N TYR A 283 -37.01 -38.79 -21.73
CA TYR A 283 -35.91 -38.04 -22.35
C TYR A 283 -34.89 -39.00 -22.94
N ASP A 284 -34.73 -38.94 -24.25
CA ASP A 284 -33.72 -39.66 -25.02
C ASP A 284 -32.43 -38.87 -25.12
#